data_931fddad0d25fc4e7bb128ad7983369f
#
_entry.id   931fddad0d25fc4e7bb128ad7983369f
#
_cell.length_a   1.000
_cell.length_b   1.000
_cell.length_c   1.000
_cell.angle_alpha   90.00
_cell.angle_beta   90.00
_cell.angle_gamma   90.00
#
_symmetry.space_group_name_H-M   'P 1'
#
loop_
_entity.id
_entity.type
_entity.pdbx_description
1 polymer ?
#
loop_
_entity_poly.entity_id
_entity_poly.type
_entity_poly.pdbx_seq_one_letter_code
_entity_poly.pdbx_strand_id
1 'polypeptide(L)'
;MQYYPSEDRYSDKMKYRRCGKSGILLPEISLGLWHNFGGVDPYEGSKAKILYAFDNGITHFDLANNYGPPYGSAEETFGRIIKNELYPYRDELLISTKAGHDMWKGPYGEWGSRKHLFASLNQSLQRMNLEYVDIFYSHRYDPDTPLEETMQALSDIVKAGKALYVGISKYPYDVAEKAYKILKENKTPCLILQGRFNILEESPLNNGVLSGCEKNGVGFIAFSPLAQGLLSDRYLNGIPNDSRIARGGYLKKETLTEKQISIIKSLNQLAIDRGESLAQMAINWLLGHHSVTSVLIGASSVEQLKINLATLNRPPLSDQEKQLIQNILTSI
;
A
#
# COMPACT_ATOMS: atom_id res chain seq x y z
N MET A 1 23.93 -9.29 17.03
CA MET A 1 22.94 -9.69 18.05
C MET A 1 21.74 -10.28 17.32
N GLN A 2 21.16 -11.32 17.85
CA GLN A 2 19.90 -11.88 17.35
C GLN A 2 18.78 -10.88 17.64
N TYR A 3 17.88 -10.67 16.69
CA TYR A 3 16.70 -9.83 16.87
C TYR A 3 15.64 -10.57 17.70
N TYR A 4 15.07 -9.85 18.65
CA TYR A 4 13.90 -10.28 19.43
C TYR A 4 12.86 -9.20 19.34
N PRO A 5 11.66 -9.47 18.78
CA PRO A 5 10.63 -8.47 18.64
C PRO A 5 10.03 -8.08 20.00
N SER A 6 9.46 -6.88 20.07
CA SER A 6 8.75 -6.40 21.24
C SER A 6 7.63 -7.37 21.66
N GLU A 7 7.58 -7.79 22.92
CA GLU A 7 6.55 -8.71 23.44
C GLU A 7 5.16 -8.09 23.40
N ASP A 8 5.07 -6.76 23.53
CA ASP A 8 3.83 -6.00 23.54
C ASP A 8 3.37 -5.52 22.16
N ARG A 9 4.01 -6.02 21.05
CA ARG A 9 3.69 -5.58 19.67
C ARG A 9 2.22 -5.78 19.28
N TYR A 10 1.53 -6.74 19.90
CA TYR A 10 0.12 -7.06 19.66
C TYR A 10 -0.83 -6.54 20.76
N SER A 11 -0.33 -5.73 21.69
CA SER A 11 -1.15 -5.02 22.66
C SER A 11 -1.94 -3.89 21.95
N ASP A 12 -2.45 -2.93 22.68
CA ASP A 12 -3.30 -1.84 22.16
C ASP A 12 -2.61 -0.87 21.17
N LYS A 13 -1.37 -1.16 20.72
CA LYS A 13 -0.62 -0.31 19.79
C LYS A 13 -1.17 -0.32 18.36
N MET A 14 -1.74 -1.44 17.93
CA MET A 14 -2.24 -1.64 16.57
C MET A 14 -3.61 -2.32 16.61
N LYS A 15 -4.57 -1.76 15.88
CA LYS A 15 -5.84 -2.43 15.62
C LYS A 15 -5.80 -3.17 14.30
N TYR A 16 -6.56 -4.27 14.24
CA TYR A 16 -6.63 -5.12 13.06
C TYR A 16 -8.06 -5.16 12.53
N ARG A 17 -8.21 -4.95 11.22
CA ARG A 17 -9.50 -4.95 10.54
C ARG A 17 -9.62 -6.19 9.64
N ARG A 18 -10.81 -6.78 9.64
CA ARG A 18 -11.10 -7.91 8.76
C ARG A 18 -11.03 -7.48 7.30
N CYS A 19 -10.28 -8.25 6.50
CA CYS A 19 -10.14 -8.01 5.06
C CYS A 19 -11.37 -8.58 4.32
N GLY A 20 -12.34 -7.72 4.07
CA GLY A 20 -13.61 -8.13 3.46
C GLY A 20 -14.33 -9.24 4.24
N LYS A 21 -14.81 -10.26 3.53
CA LYS A 21 -15.45 -11.46 4.11
C LYS A 21 -14.50 -12.65 4.18
N SER A 22 -13.24 -12.42 4.52
CA SER A 22 -12.22 -13.46 4.67
C SER A 22 -11.87 -13.75 6.13
N GLY A 23 -11.01 -14.74 6.37
CA GLY A 23 -10.42 -15.02 7.69
C GLY A 23 -9.26 -14.08 8.05
N ILE A 24 -8.76 -13.28 7.10
CA ILE A 24 -7.58 -12.45 7.28
C ILE A 24 -7.92 -11.14 7.99
N LEU A 25 -7.07 -10.77 8.95
CA LEU A 25 -7.05 -9.47 9.59
C LEU A 25 -5.81 -8.70 9.13
N LEU A 26 -5.98 -7.47 8.66
CA LEU A 26 -4.87 -6.57 8.34
C LEU A 26 -4.71 -5.51 9.44
N PRO A 27 -3.47 -5.08 9.74
CA PRO A 27 -3.26 -3.94 10.62
C PRO A 27 -3.87 -2.69 9.97
N GLU A 28 -4.38 -1.76 10.77
CA GLU A 28 -4.93 -0.49 10.26
C GLU A 28 -3.90 0.28 9.41
N ILE A 29 -2.61 0.14 9.75
CA ILE A 29 -1.49 0.68 8.98
C ILE A 29 -0.58 -0.46 8.52
N SER A 30 -0.32 -0.52 7.22
CA SER A 30 0.61 -1.44 6.56
C SER A 30 1.85 -0.70 6.04
N LEU A 31 2.98 -1.38 5.93
CA LEU A 31 4.22 -0.77 5.41
C LEU A 31 4.44 -1.13 3.94
N GLY A 32 4.47 -0.11 3.07
CA GLY A 32 4.80 -0.23 1.65
C GLY A 32 6.28 0.02 1.38
N LEU A 33 6.90 -0.89 0.64
CA LEU A 33 8.33 -0.87 0.38
C LEU A 33 8.68 -0.33 -1.03
N TRP A 34 7.86 0.56 -1.58
CA TRP A 34 8.11 1.10 -2.92
C TRP A 34 9.38 1.96 -3.00
N HIS A 35 9.56 2.91 -2.07
CA HIS A 35 10.72 3.81 -1.99
C HIS A 35 11.41 3.65 -0.64
N ASN A 36 12.69 4.00 -0.58
CA ASN A 36 13.54 3.96 0.60
C ASN A 36 13.87 2.55 1.13
N PHE A 37 13.70 1.52 0.28
CA PHE A 37 14.02 0.13 0.58
C PHE A 37 14.76 -0.58 -0.56
N GLY A 38 15.12 0.16 -1.62
CA GLY A 38 15.82 -0.36 -2.78
C GLY A 38 17.33 -0.52 -2.57
N GLY A 39 18.02 -0.97 -3.63
CA GLY A 39 19.47 -1.18 -3.59
C GLY A 39 20.31 0.09 -3.48
N VAL A 40 19.72 1.26 -3.71
CA VAL A 40 20.37 2.57 -3.52
C VAL A 40 20.21 3.13 -2.11
N ASP A 41 19.37 2.52 -1.29
CA ASP A 41 19.11 2.93 0.07
C ASP A 41 19.99 2.14 1.06
N PRO A 42 20.46 2.76 2.17
CA PRO A 42 21.26 2.05 3.17
C PRO A 42 20.49 0.87 3.77
N TYR A 43 21.07 -0.33 3.71
CA TYR A 43 20.47 -1.56 4.23
C TYR A 43 20.05 -1.46 5.69
N GLU A 44 20.93 -0.91 6.56
CA GLU A 44 20.64 -0.78 7.98
C GLU A 44 19.46 0.16 8.26
N GLY A 45 19.29 1.20 7.44
CA GLY A 45 18.11 2.07 7.50
C GLY A 45 16.82 1.36 7.11
N SER A 46 16.88 0.50 6.09
CA SER A 46 15.73 -0.34 5.66
C SER A 46 15.40 -1.37 6.74
N LYS A 47 16.42 -2.04 7.29
CA LYS A 47 16.27 -2.99 8.40
C LYS A 47 15.64 -2.34 9.63
N ALA A 48 16.16 -1.20 10.06
CA ALA A 48 15.63 -0.50 11.23
C ALA A 48 14.15 -0.14 11.08
N LYS A 49 13.71 0.32 9.88
CA LYS A 49 12.30 0.64 9.61
C LYS A 49 11.41 -0.60 9.65
N ILE A 50 11.83 -1.72 9.07
CA ILE A 50 11.07 -2.96 9.02
C ILE A 50 10.93 -3.56 10.41
N LEU A 51 12.01 -3.64 11.19
CA LEU A 51 11.98 -4.17 12.56
C LEU A 51 11.13 -3.26 13.47
N TYR A 52 11.30 -1.95 13.38
CA TYR A 52 10.47 -1.00 14.12
C TYR A 52 8.97 -1.15 13.77
N ALA A 53 8.65 -1.35 12.50
CA ALA A 53 7.27 -1.59 12.07
C ALA A 53 6.69 -2.85 12.73
N PHE A 54 7.43 -3.94 12.72
CA PHE A 54 7.00 -5.20 13.34
C PHE A 54 6.87 -5.07 14.86
N ASP A 55 7.81 -4.40 15.54
CA ASP A 55 7.76 -4.11 16.99
C ASP A 55 6.53 -3.26 17.41
N ASN A 56 5.88 -2.59 16.44
CA ASN A 56 4.69 -1.78 16.66
C ASN A 56 3.43 -2.38 16.01
N GLY A 57 3.42 -3.70 15.75
CA GLY A 57 2.25 -4.44 15.30
C GLY A 57 1.93 -4.34 13.80
N ILE A 58 2.80 -3.75 12.97
CA ILE A 58 2.65 -3.86 11.53
C ILE A 58 3.06 -5.28 11.12
N THR A 59 2.07 -6.08 10.74
CA THR A 59 2.28 -7.45 10.25
C THR A 59 2.27 -7.54 8.73
N HIS A 60 1.74 -6.52 8.02
CA HIS A 60 1.63 -6.52 6.57
C HIS A 60 2.71 -5.66 5.91
N PHE A 61 3.53 -6.30 5.08
CA PHE A 61 4.60 -5.70 4.26
C PHE A 61 4.27 -5.86 2.78
N ASP A 62 4.16 -4.73 2.08
CA ASP A 62 3.68 -4.68 0.70
C ASP A 62 4.80 -4.32 -0.29
N LEU A 63 5.12 -5.26 -1.17
CA LEU A 63 6.16 -5.15 -2.19
C LEU A 63 5.56 -5.21 -3.61
N ALA A 64 6.43 -5.15 -4.61
CA ALA A 64 6.18 -5.51 -6.00
C ALA A 64 7.49 -5.90 -6.68
N ASN A 65 7.41 -6.71 -7.73
CA ASN A 65 8.58 -7.18 -8.46
C ASN A 65 9.47 -6.05 -9.00
N ASN A 66 8.87 -4.90 -9.33
CA ASN A 66 9.58 -3.74 -9.89
C ASN A 66 9.93 -2.66 -8.84
N TYR A 67 9.75 -2.91 -7.53
CA TYR A 67 10.13 -1.95 -6.50
C TYR A 67 11.65 -1.89 -6.31
N GLY A 68 12.14 -0.66 -6.12
CA GLY A 68 13.56 -0.32 -5.99
C GLY A 68 13.76 1.19 -6.04
N PRO A 69 14.80 1.73 -6.71
CA PRO A 69 15.69 1.20 -7.74
C PRO A 69 16.85 0.35 -7.19
N PRO A 70 17.48 -0.51 -8.06
CA PRO A 70 16.95 -1.03 -9.32
C PRO A 70 15.75 -1.96 -9.10
N TYR A 71 15.02 -2.31 -10.19
CA TYR A 71 13.86 -3.21 -10.10
C TYR A 71 14.22 -4.53 -9.41
N GLY A 72 13.38 -4.95 -8.46
CA GLY A 72 13.58 -6.14 -7.64
C GLY A 72 14.40 -5.93 -6.36
N SER A 73 15.16 -4.85 -6.26
CA SER A 73 16.07 -4.64 -5.12
C SER A 73 15.34 -4.42 -3.78
N ALA A 74 14.12 -3.93 -3.78
CA ALA A 74 13.32 -3.86 -2.56
C ALA A 74 12.97 -5.26 -2.03
N GLU A 75 12.63 -6.20 -2.92
CA GLU A 75 12.42 -7.61 -2.55
C GLU A 75 13.71 -8.30 -2.09
N GLU A 76 14.85 -8.02 -2.70
CA GLU A 76 16.16 -8.53 -2.26
C GLU A 76 16.52 -8.02 -0.87
N THR A 77 16.36 -6.72 -0.62
CA THR A 77 16.59 -6.10 0.69
C THR A 77 15.67 -6.72 1.75
N PHE A 78 14.39 -6.83 1.46
CA PHE A 78 13.40 -7.44 2.36
C PHE A 78 13.72 -8.92 2.62
N GLY A 79 14.01 -9.69 1.58
CA GLY A 79 14.37 -11.12 1.68
C GLY A 79 15.59 -11.35 2.57
N ARG A 80 16.60 -10.47 2.46
CA ARG A 80 17.77 -10.52 3.35
C ARG A 80 17.39 -10.25 4.82
N ILE A 81 16.47 -9.30 5.08
CA ILE A 81 15.99 -8.99 6.43
C ILE A 81 15.15 -10.14 6.97
N ILE A 82 14.24 -10.71 6.18
CA ILE A 82 13.46 -11.88 6.55
C ILE A 82 14.41 -13.01 6.97
N LYS A 83 15.35 -13.39 6.11
CA LYS A 83 16.27 -14.49 6.36
C LYS A 83 17.07 -14.32 7.64
N ASN A 84 17.54 -13.11 7.93
CA ASN A 84 18.48 -12.88 9.02
C ASN A 84 17.80 -12.55 10.35
N GLU A 85 16.62 -11.93 10.32
CA GLU A 85 16.00 -11.35 11.52
C GLU A 85 14.57 -11.89 11.76
N LEU A 86 13.74 -12.04 10.71
CA LEU A 86 12.31 -12.29 10.86
C LEU A 86 11.87 -13.71 10.47
N TYR A 87 12.80 -14.58 10.06
CA TYR A 87 12.45 -15.95 9.65
C TYR A 87 11.68 -16.74 10.73
N PRO A 88 12.04 -16.66 12.04
CA PRO A 88 11.28 -17.33 13.10
C PRO A 88 9.84 -16.83 13.26
N TYR A 89 9.54 -15.65 12.71
CA TYR A 89 8.24 -14.98 12.82
C TYR A 89 7.46 -14.95 11.49
N ARG A 90 7.88 -15.79 10.50
CA ARG A 90 7.26 -15.83 9.16
C ARG A 90 5.75 -15.99 9.22
N ASP A 91 5.24 -16.82 10.13
CA ASP A 91 3.82 -17.10 10.26
C ASP A 91 3.01 -15.97 10.94
N GLU A 92 3.70 -15.00 11.54
CA GLU A 92 3.09 -13.79 12.06
C GLU A 92 2.98 -12.67 11.00
N LEU A 93 3.60 -12.84 9.83
CA LEU A 93 3.70 -11.85 8.77
C LEU A 93 2.72 -12.12 7.63
N LEU A 94 2.15 -11.05 7.09
CA LEU A 94 1.48 -11.02 5.79
C LEU A 94 2.43 -10.34 4.79
N ILE A 95 2.94 -11.10 3.85
CA ILE A 95 3.86 -10.59 2.82
C ILE A 95 3.13 -10.57 1.49
N SER A 96 3.04 -9.39 0.90
CA SER A 96 2.45 -9.24 -0.43
C SER A 96 3.45 -8.79 -1.47
N THR A 97 3.30 -9.29 -2.70
CA THR A 97 4.00 -8.76 -3.87
C THR A 97 3.09 -8.74 -5.10
N LYS A 98 3.54 -8.08 -6.16
CA LYS A 98 2.72 -7.75 -7.33
C LYS A 98 3.54 -7.87 -8.61
N ALA A 99 2.86 -8.17 -9.72
CA ALA A 99 3.42 -8.07 -11.06
C ALA A 99 2.41 -7.44 -12.04
N GLY A 100 2.92 -6.76 -13.08
CA GLY A 100 2.11 -6.12 -14.10
C GLY A 100 2.73 -4.84 -14.69
N HIS A 101 3.70 -4.23 -14.01
CA HIS A 101 4.53 -3.18 -14.56
C HIS A 101 5.79 -3.78 -15.22
N ASP A 102 6.48 -2.97 -16.02
CA ASP A 102 7.70 -3.36 -16.69
C ASP A 102 8.76 -3.88 -15.70
N MET A 103 9.37 -4.99 -16.06
CA MET A 103 10.38 -5.66 -15.25
C MET A 103 11.61 -6.07 -16.05
N TRP A 104 11.42 -6.45 -17.31
CA TRP A 104 12.50 -6.76 -18.27
C TRP A 104 12.09 -6.41 -19.69
N LYS A 105 13.07 -6.32 -20.60
CA LYS A 105 12.84 -5.97 -22.01
C LYS A 105 12.17 -7.10 -22.78
N GLY A 106 11.39 -6.74 -23.80
CA GLY A 106 10.76 -7.67 -24.73
C GLY A 106 9.28 -7.92 -24.42
N PRO A 107 8.60 -8.77 -25.20
CA PRO A 107 7.13 -8.85 -25.24
C PRO A 107 6.50 -9.52 -24.00
N TYR A 108 7.29 -10.06 -23.08
CA TYR A 108 6.82 -10.77 -21.91
C TYR A 108 7.23 -10.10 -20.60
N GLY A 109 7.78 -8.88 -20.67
CA GLY A 109 8.38 -8.20 -19.51
C GLY A 109 7.40 -7.38 -18.67
N GLU A 110 6.12 -7.24 -19.09
CA GLU A 110 5.11 -6.47 -18.40
C GLU A 110 3.69 -7.00 -18.65
N TRP A 111 2.69 -6.34 -18.09
CA TRP A 111 1.25 -6.57 -18.25
C TRP A 111 0.72 -7.82 -17.54
N GLY A 112 -0.47 -8.29 -17.97
CA GLY A 112 -1.28 -9.25 -17.23
C GLY A 112 -1.21 -10.69 -17.73
N SER A 113 -0.38 -11.01 -18.72
CA SER A 113 -0.31 -12.36 -19.28
C SER A 113 0.07 -13.40 -18.23
N ARG A 114 -0.48 -14.61 -18.36
CA ARG A 114 -0.11 -15.76 -17.53
C ARG A 114 1.41 -15.98 -17.46
N LYS A 115 2.09 -15.84 -18.61
CA LYS A 115 3.54 -15.99 -18.67
C LYS A 115 4.28 -14.98 -17.80
N HIS A 116 3.88 -13.70 -17.87
CA HIS A 116 4.51 -12.63 -17.09
C HIS A 116 4.25 -12.81 -15.59
N LEU A 117 3.01 -13.11 -15.19
CA LEU A 117 2.64 -13.26 -13.79
C LEU A 117 3.39 -14.40 -13.09
N PHE A 118 3.47 -15.59 -13.73
CA PHE A 118 4.20 -16.73 -13.17
C PHE A 118 5.71 -16.49 -13.12
N ALA A 119 6.30 -15.94 -14.19
CA ALA A 119 7.72 -15.64 -14.23
C ALA A 119 8.09 -14.61 -13.15
N SER A 120 7.30 -13.54 -13.03
CA SER A 120 7.50 -12.49 -12.03
C SER A 120 7.41 -13.01 -10.60
N LEU A 121 6.37 -13.80 -10.28
CA LEU A 121 6.24 -14.36 -8.94
C LEU A 121 7.39 -15.32 -8.59
N ASN A 122 7.81 -16.17 -9.53
CA ASN A 122 8.96 -17.06 -9.30
C ASN A 122 10.23 -16.26 -8.97
N GLN A 123 10.49 -15.18 -9.71
CA GLN A 123 11.61 -14.28 -9.45
C GLN A 123 11.47 -13.56 -8.11
N SER A 124 10.26 -13.10 -7.76
CA SER A 124 9.97 -12.46 -6.47
C SER A 124 10.23 -13.41 -5.28
N LEU A 125 9.77 -14.65 -5.38
CA LEU A 125 10.02 -15.67 -4.35
C LEU A 125 11.52 -15.94 -4.17
N GLN A 126 12.29 -16.01 -5.28
CA GLN A 126 13.74 -16.18 -5.23
C GLN A 126 14.42 -14.97 -4.54
N ARG A 127 14.07 -13.72 -4.93
CA ARG A 127 14.63 -12.50 -4.32
C ARG A 127 14.33 -12.42 -2.82
N MET A 128 13.11 -12.76 -2.44
CA MET A 128 12.69 -12.72 -1.02
C MET A 128 13.12 -13.96 -0.21
N ASN A 129 13.65 -15.00 -0.87
CA ASN A 129 13.99 -16.29 -0.24
C ASN A 129 12.78 -16.89 0.49
N LEU A 130 11.63 -16.89 -0.18
CA LEU A 130 10.36 -17.42 0.30
C LEU A 130 9.85 -18.54 -0.60
N GLU A 131 9.14 -19.51 -0.03
CA GLU A 131 8.43 -20.55 -0.78
C GLU A 131 7.09 -20.04 -1.34
N TYR A 132 6.43 -19.15 -0.60
CA TYR A 132 5.16 -18.51 -0.97
C TYR A 132 5.06 -17.09 -0.43
N VAL A 133 4.18 -16.29 -1.02
CA VAL A 133 3.71 -15.03 -0.46
C VAL A 133 2.28 -15.19 0.07
N ASP A 134 1.88 -14.34 1.02
CA ASP A 134 0.52 -14.40 1.54
C ASP A 134 -0.48 -13.83 0.53
N ILE A 135 -0.13 -12.72 -0.14
CA ILE A 135 -1.00 -12.10 -1.14
C ILE A 135 -0.20 -11.82 -2.42
N PHE A 136 -0.68 -12.30 -3.55
CA PHE A 136 -0.15 -11.93 -4.86
C PHE A 136 -1.14 -11.08 -5.65
N TYR A 137 -0.69 -9.92 -6.14
CA TYR A 137 -1.55 -8.99 -6.88
C TYR A 137 -1.27 -8.98 -8.38
N SER A 138 -2.34 -8.91 -9.19
CA SER A 138 -2.24 -8.25 -10.49
C SER A 138 -2.12 -6.74 -10.25
N HIS A 139 -0.95 -6.16 -10.60
CA HIS A 139 -0.55 -4.81 -10.20
C HIS A 139 -1.33 -3.69 -10.91
N ARG A 140 -1.86 -4.00 -12.10
CA ARG A 140 -2.73 -3.13 -12.89
C ARG A 140 -3.55 -3.95 -13.87
N TYR A 141 -4.66 -3.39 -14.29
CA TYR A 141 -5.44 -3.95 -15.39
C TYR A 141 -4.65 -3.90 -16.70
N ASP A 142 -4.68 -4.98 -17.46
CA ASP A 142 -4.16 -5.09 -18.82
C ASP A 142 -5.34 -5.13 -19.80
N PRO A 143 -5.55 -4.09 -20.62
CA PRO A 143 -6.68 -4.05 -21.55
C PRO A 143 -6.53 -5.00 -22.75
N ASP A 144 -5.30 -5.43 -23.05
CA ASP A 144 -4.99 -6.23 -24.23
C ASP A 144 -4.95 -7.74 -23.94
N THR A 145 -4.80 -8.15 -22.67
CA THR A 145 -4.88 -9.56 -22.26
C THR A 145 -6.31 -9.88 -21.84
N PRO A 146 -6.91 -10.99 -22.32
CA PRO A 146 -8.21 -11.44 -21.84
C PRO A 146 -8.23 -11.51 -20.30
N LEU A 147 -9.23 -10.89 -19.68
CA LEU A 147 -9.34 -10.84 -18.23
C LEU A 147 -9.35 -12.24 -17.59
N GLU A 148 -9.98 -13.19 -18.29
CA GLU A 148 -10.05 -14.59 -17.91
C GLU A 148 -8.67 -15.24 -17.80
N GLU A 149 -7.73 -14.92 -18.71
CA GLU A 149 -6.36 -15.43 -18.66
C GLU A 149 -5.64 -14.93 -17.40
N THR A 150 -5.73 -13.62 -17.14
CA THR A 150 -5.12 -13.00 -15.95
C THR A 150 -5.70 -13.59 -14.66
N MET A 151 -7.03 -13.69 -14.55
CA MET A 151 -7.67 -14.23 -13.36
C MET A 151 -7.45 -15.74 -13.18
N GLN A 152 -7.40 -16.49 -14.28
CA GLN A 152 -7.05 -17.91 -14.25
C GLN A 152 -5.60 -18.10 -13.78
N ALA A 153 -4.67 -17.26 -14.26
CA ALA A 153 -3.27 -17.29 -13.82
C ALA A 153 -3.15 -17.05 -12.30
N LEU A 154 -3.87 -16.09 -11.74
CA LEU A 154 -3.91 -15.86 -10.29
C LEU A 154 -4.45 -17.07 -9.54
N SER A 155 -5.54 -17.69 -10.02
CA SER A 155 -6.11 -18.89 -9.41
C SER A 155 -5.15 -20.07 -9.43
N ASP A 156 -4.42 -20.25 -10.52
CA ASP A 156 -3.46 -21.35 -10.66
C ASP A 156 -2.21 -21.13 -9.80
N ILE A 157 -1.81 -19.88 -9.56
CA ILE A 157 -0.75 -19.52 -8.62
C ILE A 157 -1.12 -19.96 -7.19
N VAL A 158 -2.37 -19.75 -6.77
CA VAL A 158 -2.85 -20.22 -5.46
C VAL A 158 -2.88 -21.74 -5.42
N LYS A 159 -3.42 -22.41 -6.44
CA LYS A 159 -3.43 -23.87 -6.53
C LYS A 159 -2.04 -24.48 -6.51
N ALA A 160 -1.05 -23.77 -7.05
CA ALA A 160 0.35 -24.19 -7.03
C ALA A 160 1.05 -23.92 -5.67
N GLY A 161 0.35 -23.37 -4.67
CA GLY A 161 0.89 -23.07 -3.35
C GLY A 161 1.90 -21.92 -3.32
N LYS A 162 1.95 -21.07 -4.35
CA LYS A 162 2.89 -19.95 -4.45
C LYS A 162 2.36 -18.65 -3.86
N ALA A 163 1.05 -18.56 -3.65
CA ALA A 163 0.38 -17.52 -2.89
C ALA A 163 -0.80 -18.14 -2.13
N LEU A 164 -1.11 -17.60 -0.94
CA LEU A 164 -2.28 -18.04 -0.18
C LEU A 164 -3.54 -17.35 -0.67
N TYR A 165 -3.44 -16.09 -1.05
CA TYR A 165 -4.53 -15.24 -1.50
C TYR A 165 -4.12 -14.43 -2.73
N VAL A 166 -5.12 -13.91 -3.43
CA VAL A 166 -4.93 -13.02 -4.57
C VAL A 166 -5.63 -11.68 -4.36
N GLY A 167 -5.06 -10.65 -4.94
CA GLY A 167 -5.62 -9.31 -5.01
C GLY A 167 -5.48 -8.71 -6.40
N ILE A 168 -6.16 -7.59 -6.60
CA ILE A 168 -6.04 -6.76 -7.80
C ILE A 168 -5.70 -5.32 -7.39
N SER A 169 -5.04 -4.58 -8.28
CA SER A 169 -4.67 -3.19 -8.03
C SER A 169 -4.97 -2.31 -9.24
N LYS A 170 -5.50 -1.12 -9.01
CA LYS A 170 -5.79 -0.11 -10.05
C LYS A 170 -6.74 -0.61 -11.16
N TYR A 171 -7.65 -1.48 -10.84
CA TYR A 171 -8.69 -1.93 -11.75
C TYR A 171 -9.84 -0.92 -11.75
N PRO A 172 -10.37 -0.51 -12.92
CA PRO A 172 -11.63 0.20 -13.03
C PRO A 172 -12.77 -0.61 -12.40
N TYR A 173 -13.79 0.07 -11.87
CA TYR A 173 -14.86 -0.59 -11.13
C TYR A 173 -15.56 -1.71 -11.93
N ASP A 174 -15.94 -1.43 -13.15
CA ASP A 174 -16.64 -2.39 -14.04
C ASP A 174 -15.78 -3.62 -14.38
N VAL A 175 -14.47 -3.45 -14.50
CA VAL A 175 -13.53 -4.55 -14.71
C VAL A 175 -13.28 -5.32 -13.41
N ALA A 176 -13.20 -4.62 -12.27
CA ALA A 176 -13.04 -5.26 -10.97
C ALA A 176 -14.23 -6.17 -10.63
N GLU A 177 -15.47 -5.74 -10.91
CA GLU A 177 -16.67 -6.57 -10.73
C GLU A 177 -16.59 -7.87 -11.55
N LYS A 178 -16.13 -7.80 -12.80
CA LYS A 178 -15.92 -9.00 -13.65
C LYS A 178 -14.81 -9.89 -13.09
N ALA A 179 -13.69 -9.29 -12.65
CA ALA A 179 -12.59 -10.02 -12.04
C ALA A 179 -13.03 -10.77 -10.77
N TYR A 180 -13.80 -10.14 -9.90
CA TYR A 180 -14.36 -10.79 -8.69
C TYR A 180 -15.21 -11.99 -9.03
N LYS A 181 -16.06 -11.87 -10.07
CA LYS A 181 -16.90 -12.97 -10.53
C LYS A 181 -16.06 -14.16 -11.02
N ILE A 182 -15.10 -13.92 -11.92
CA ILE A 182 -14.24 -14.97 -12.48
C ILE A 182 -13.44 -15.65 -11.36
N LEU A 183 -12.80 -14.89 -10.46
CA LEU A 183 -12.03 -15.44 -9.35
C LEU A 183 -12.90 -16.29 -8.42
N LYS A 184 -14.15 -15.86 -8.15
CA LYS A 184 -15.09 -16.62 -7.33
C LYS A 184 -15.51 -17.94 -8.02
N GLU A 185 -15.77 -17.90 -9.32
CA GLU A 185 -16.08 -19.09 -10.12
C GLU A 185 -14.91 -20.08 -10.13
N ASN A 186 -13.67 -19.57 -10.18
CA ASN A 186 -12.44 -20.35 -10.07
C ASN A 186 -12.14 -20.88 -8.64
N LYS A 187 -13.02 -20.65 -7.66
CA LYS A 187 -12.86 -21.01 -6.25
C LYS A 187 -11.64 -20.34 -5.57
N THR A 188 -11.25 -19.19 -6.08
CA THR A 188 -10.16 -18.35 -5.55
C THR A 188 -10.68 -16.92 -5.43
N PRO A 189 -11.60 -16.61 -4.48
CA PRO A 189 -12.18 -15.29 -4.38
C PRO A 189 -11.12 -14.21 -4.16
N CYS A 190 -11.32 -13.05 -4.78
CA CYS A 190 -10.43 -11.90 -4.57
C CYS A 190 -10.45 -11.48 -3.10
N LEU A 191 -9.28 -11.46 -2.47
CA LEU A 191 -9.15 -11.03 -1.07
C LEU A 191 -9.30 -9.52 -0.92
N ILE A 192 -8.60 -8.77 -1.80
CA ILE A 192 -8.35 -7.35 -1.57
C ILE A 192 -8.13 -6.59 -2.88
N LEU A 193 -8.61 -5.36 -2.95
CA LEU A 193 -8.28 -4.39 -3.98
C LEU A 193 -7.36 -3.32 -3.40
N GLN A 194 -6.23 -3.06 -4.06
CA GLN A 194 -5.32 -1.97 -3.70
C GLN A 194 -5.56 -0.78 -4.63
N GLY A 195 -6.01 0.36 -4.07
CA GLY A 195 -6.37 1.57 -4.81
C GLY A 195 -5.70 2.84 -4.28
N ARG A 196 -5.50 3.84 -5.17
CA ARG A 196 -5.09 5.17 -4.74
C ARG A 196 -6.27 5.83 -4.05
N PHE A 197 -6.07 6.26 -2.81
CA PHE A 197 -7.10 6.95 -2.05
C PHE A 197 -6.46 7.86 -1.00
N ASN A 198 -6.84 9.13 -0.98
CA ASN A 198 -6.41 10.13 -0.01
C ASN A 198 -7.31 11.37 -0.12
N ILE A 199 -7.16 12.34 0.77
CA ILE A 199 -7.98 13.57 0.81
C ILE A 199 -8.00 14.32 -0.54
N LEU A 200 -6.92 14.27 -1.33
CA LEU A 200 -6.82 14.95 -2.64
C LEU A 200 -7.26 14.07 -3.82
N GLU A 201 -7.55 12.80 -3.57
CA GLU A 201 -7.95 11.80 -4.58
C GLU A 201 -9.06 10.93 -4.01
N GLU A 202 -10.28 11.42 -4.09
CA GLU A 202 -11.48 10.79 -3.50
C GLU A 202 -12.25 9.92 -4.51
N SER A 203 -11.72 9.69 -5.72
CA SER A 203 -12.43 8.95 -6.76
C SER A 203 -12.97 7.58 -6.32
N PRO A 204 -12.31 6.80 -5.44
CA PRO A 204 -12.86 5.52 -4.97
C PRO A 204 -14.20 5.63 -4.23
N LEU A 205 -14.52 6.78 -3.63
CA LEU A 205 -15.83 7.04 -3.01
C LEU A 205 -16.94 7.17 -4.05
N ASN A 206 -16.62 7.76 -5.21
CA ASN A 206 -17.61 8.23 -6.18
C ASN A 206 -17.73 7.33 -7.42
N ASN A 207 -16.70 6.51 -7.72
CA ASN A 207 -16.63 5.68 -8.94
C ASN A 207 -17.09 4.23 -8.74
N GLY A 208 -17.63 3.89 -7.58
CA GLY A 208 -18.15 2.56 -7.28
C GLY A 208 -17.14 1.56 -6.73
N VAL A 209 -15.83 1.89 -6.68
CA VAL A 209 -14.79 0.95 -6.24
C VAL A 209 -15.00 0.51 -4.79
N LEU A 210 -15.20 1.43 -3.84
CA LEU A 210 -15.38 1.07 -2.43
C LEU A 210 -16.69 0.29 -2.21
N SER A 211 -17.80 0.76 -2.78
CA SER A 211 -19.08 0.05 -2.68
C SER A 211 -19.05 -1.32 -3.35
N GLY A 212 -18.30 -1.46 -4.46
CA GLY A 212 -18.06 -2.74 -5.12
C GLY A 212 -17.27 -3.71 -4.24
N CYS A 213 -16.24 -3.23 -3.55
CA CYS A 213 -15.50 -4.04 -2.59
C CYS A 213 -16.42 -4.57 -1.48
N GLU A 214 -17.22 -3.71 -0.86
CA GLU A 214 -18.16 -4.09 0.20
C GLU A 214 -19.18 -5.12 -0.27
N LYS A 215 -19.83 -4.85 -1.42
CA LYS A 215 -20.82 -5.74 -2.02
C LYS A 215 -20.28 -7.15 -2.26
N ASN A 216 -19.03 -7.23 -2.73
CA ASN A 216 -18.39 -8.51 -3.07
C ASN A 216 -17.64 -9.15 -1.89
N GLY A 217 -17.55 -8.48 -0.74
CA GLY A 217 -16.82 -8.96 0.43
C GLY A 217 -15.30 -8.95 0.21
N VAL A 218 -14.81 -8.02 -0.61
CA VAL A 218 -13.40 -7.77 -0.90
C VAL A 218 -12.89 -6.66 0.02
N GLY A 219 -11.71 -6.80 0.59
CA GLY A 219 -11.07 -5.73 1.35
C GLY A 219 -10.56 -4.61 0.45
N PHE A 220 -10.36 -3.43 1.02
CA PHE A 220 -9.73 -2.31 0.30
C PHE A 220 -8.53 -1.79 1.07
N ILE A 221 -7.37 -1.67 0.41
CA ILE A 221 -6.17 -1.06 0.97
C ILE A 221 -5.81 0.21 0.20
N ALA A 222 -5.69 1.34 0.91
CA ALA A 222 -5.40 2.64 0.34
C ALA A 222 -3.89 2.85 0.19
N PHE A 223 -3.39 3.02 -1.03
CA PHE A 223 -2.01 3.44 -1.26
C PHE A 223 -1.92 4.95 -1.54
N SER A 224 -0.73 5.53 -1.37
CA SER A 224 -0.45 6.98 -1.45
C SER A 224 -1.33 7.82 -0.50
N PRO A 225 -1.48 7.44 0.76
CA PRO A 225 -2.33 8.15 1.74
C PRO A 225 -1.92 9.62 1.91
N LEU A 226 -0.64 9.92 1.74
CA LEU A 226 -0.07 11.26 1.86
C LEU A 226 0.12 11.96 0.49
N ALA A 227 -0.54 11.49 -0.57
CA ALA A 227 -0.44 12.06 -1.93
C ALA A 227 1.02 12.33 -2.34
N GLN A 228 1.91 11.35 -2.15
CA GLN A 228 3.36 11.44 -2.39
C GLN A 228 4.08 12.52 -1.56
N GLY A 229 3.53 12.90 -0.42
CA GLY A 229 4.07 13.89 0.52
C GLY A 229 3.38 15.25 0.44
N LEU A 230 2.43 15.47 -0.47
CA LEU A 230 1.66 16.73 -0.53
C LEU A 230 0.81 16.92 0.74
N LEU A 231 0.29 15.84 1.32
CA LEU A 231 -0.42 15.86 2.60
C LEU A 231 0.55 15.71 3.78
N SER A 232 1.56 16.57 3.81
CA SER A 232 2.51 16.75 4.91
C SER A 232 2.96 18.22 4.94
N ASP A 233 3.73 18.58 5.96
CA ASP A 233 4.33 19.93 6.12
C ASP A 233 5.42 20.23 5.08
N ARG A 234 5.87 19.23 4.35
CA ARG A 234 7.04 19.26 3.48
C ARG A 234 6.97 20.32 2.36
N TYR A 235 5.79 20.59 1.83
CA TYR A 235 5.59 21.50 0.70
C TYR A 235 4.93 22.84 1.08
N LEU A 236 4.69 23.09 2.36
CA LEU A 236 4.04 24.34 2.83
C LEU A 236 4.84 25.61 2.52
N ASN A 237 6.19 25.48 2.51
CA ASN A 237 7.12 26.61 2.31
C ASN A 237 7.90 26.50 0.99
N GLY A 238 7.38 25.74 0.02
CA GLY A 238 8.01 25.54 -1.28
C GLY A 238 8.46 24.10 -1.53
N ILE A 239 9.29 23.90 -2.56
CA ILE A 239 9.76 22.56 -2.97
C ILE A 239 11.15 22.31 -2.33
N PRO A 240 11.27 21.39 -1.36
CA PRO A 240 12.58 21.06 -0.79
C PRO A 240 13.47 20.38 -1.84
N ASN A 241 14.79 20.65 -1.78
CA ASN A 241 15.78 20.10 -2.72
C ASN A 241 15.87 18.56 -2.67
N ASP A 242 15.52 17.95 -1.56
CA ASP A 242 15.49 16.49 -1.34
C ASP A 242 14.11 15.88 -1.57
N SER A 243 13.14 16.67 -2.08
CA SER A 243 11.76 16.21 -2.33
C SER A 243 11.65 15.31 -3.55
N ARG A 244 10.52 14.58 -3.65
CA ARG A 244 10.20 13.77 -4.83
C ARG A 244 10.06 14.60 -6.10
N ILE A 245 9.58 15.83 -5.99
CA ILE A 245 9.51 16.78 -7.11
C ILE A 245 10.93 17.12 -7.59
N ALA A 246 11.82 17.46 -6.68
CA ALA A 246 13.21 17.84 -7.02
C ALA A 246 13.99 16.67 -7.64
N ARG A 247 13.69 15.43 -7.23
CA ARG A 247 14.33 14.21 -7.77
C ARG A 247 13.73 13.75 -9.12
N GLY A 248 12.76 14.46 -9.69
CA GLY A 248 12.17 14.13 -10.99
C GLY A 248 11.31 12.87 -11.01
N GLY A 249 10.65 12.53 -9.89
CA GLY A 249 9.77 11.37 -9.76
C GLY A 249 8.38 11.52 -10.40
N TYR A 250 7.45 10.68 -9.96
CA TYR A 250 6.05 10.70 -10.43
C TYR A 250 5.29 11.97 -10.05
N LEU A 251 5.67 12.65 -8.97
CA LEU A 251 5.12 13.94 -8.58
C LEU A 251 5.81 15.03 -9.39
N LYS A 252 5.09 15.67 -10.28
CA LYS A 252 5.60 16.73 -11.16
C LYS A 252 5.44 18.10 -10.51
N LYS A 253 6.34 19.05 -10.87
CA LYS A 253 6.30 20.42 -10.37
C LYS A 253 4.97 21.12 -10.72
N GLU A 254 4.43 20.82 -11.88
CA GLU A 254 3.19 21.35 -12.41
C GLU A 254 1.95 20.94 -11.58
N THR A 255 2.06 19.88 -10.78
CA THR A 255 1.03 19.45 -9.84
C THR A 255 0.89 20.42 -8.66
N LEU A 256 1.95 21.17 -8.33
CA LEU A 256 1.97 22.09 -7.20
C LEU A 256 1.55 23.50 -7.64
N THR A 257 0.30 23.67 -8.06
CA THR A 257 -0.30 24.95 -8.40
C THR A 257 -0.54 25.80 -7.16
N GLU A 258 -0.74 27.11 -7.33
CA GLU A 258 -1.12 28.01 -6.22
C GLU A 258 -2.41 27.56 -5.53
N LYS A 259 -3.38 27.11 -6.31
CA LYS A 259 -4.61 26.48 -5.82
C LYS A 259 -4.30 25.28 -4.91
N GLN A 260 -3.46 24.36 -5.37
CA GLN A 260 -3.07 23.17 -4.61
C GLN A 260 -2.35 23.54 -3.30
N ILE A 261 -1.46 24.53 -3.35
CA ILE A 261 -0.75 25.03 -2.16
C ILE A 261 -1.75 25.64 -1.17
N SER A 262 -2.73 26.39 -1.63
CA SER A 262 -3.78 26.98 -0.77
C SER A 262 -4.58 25.90 -0.07
N ILE A 263 -5.02 24.86 -0.78
CA ILE A 263 -5.72 23.70 -0.21
C ILE A 263 -4.86 23.04 0.88
N ILE A 264 -3.59 22.74 0.57
CA ILE A 264 -2.69 22.08 1.52
C ILE A 264 -2.49 22.94 2.77
N LYS A 265 -2.35 24.26 2.65
CA LYS A 265 -2.22 25.17 3.79
C LYS A 265 -3.47 25.18 4.66
N SER A 266 -4.66 25.22 4.05
CA SER A 266 -5.95 25.19 4.77
C SER A 266 -6.14 23.86 5.50
N LEU A 267 -5.83 22.72 4.86
CA LEU A 267 -5.84 21.41 5.49
C LEU A 267 -4.82 21.31 6.64
N ASN A 268 -3.64 21.90 6.46
CA ASN A 268 -2.62 21.90 7.52
C ASN A 268 -3.07 22.75 8.72
N GLN A 269 -3.74 23.87 8.50
CA GLN A 269 -4.29 24.66 9.61
C GLN A 269 -5.32 23.86 10.40
N LEU A 270 -6.24 23.17 9.71
CA LEU A 270 -7.22 22.31 10.37
C LEU A 270 -6.52 21.20 11.19
N ALA A 271 -5.43 20.58 10.68
CA ALA A 271 -4.68 19.60 11.42
C ALA A 271 -4.03 20.20 12.69
N ILE A 272 -3.45 21.42 12.59
CA ILE A 272 -2.89 22.14 13.74
C ILE A 272 -3.95 22.40 14.80
N ASP A 273 -5.15 22.84 14.39
CA ASP A 273 -6.28 23.12 15.30
C ASP A 273 -6.74 21.84 16.04
N ARG A 274 -6.54 20.67 15.42
CA ARG A 274 -6.75 19.35 16.04
C ARG A 274 -5.59 18.89 16.92
N GLY A 275 -4.46 19.59 16.96
CA GLY A 275 -3.25 19.20 17.69
C GLY A 275 -2.51 18.01 17.06
N GLU A 276 -2.61 17.82 15.75
CA GLU A 276 -1.92 16.76 15.00
C GLU A 276 -1.24 17.30 13.73
N SER A 277 -0.35 16.52 13.11
CA SER A 277 0.24 16.89 11.83
C SER A 277 -0.75 16.63 10.67
N LEU A 278 -0.57 17.32 9.53
CA LEU A 278 -1.37 17.06 8.32
C LEU A 278 -1.27 15.59 7.88
N ALA A 279 -0.11 14.97 8.01
CA ALA A 279 0.08 13.55 7.69
C ALA A 279 -0.77 12.64 8.60
N GLN A 280 -0.81 12.93 9.90
CA GLN A 280 -1.65 12.19 10.84
C GLN A 280 -3.14 12.37 10.54
N MET A 281 -3.58 13.59 10.28
CA MET A 281 -4.97 13.87 9.90
C MET A 281 -5.36 13.14 8.61
N ALA A 282 -4.47 13.12 7.60
CA ALA A 282 -4.73 12.42 6.34
C ALA A 282 -4.86 10.89 6.51
N ILE A 283 -4.04 10.28 7.35
CA ILE A 283 -4.16 8.85 7.68
C ILE A 283 -5.44 8.59 8.48
N ASN A 284 -5.74 9.44 9.47
CA ASN A 284 -6.95 9.35 10.30
C ASN A 284 -8.22 9.46 9.45
N TRP A 285 -8.23 10.39 8.48
CA TRP A 285 -9.34 10.55 7.53
C TRP A 285 -9.60 9.24 6.76
N LEU A 286 -8.56 8.58 6.25
CA LEU A 286 -8.69 7.29 5.57
C LEU A 286 -9.21 6.20 6.48
N LEU A 287 -8.68 6.10 7.70
CA LEU A 287 -9.11 5.12 8.70
C LEU A 287 -10.56 5.36 9.17
N GLY A 288 -11.08 6.58 9.01
CA GLY A 288 -12.48 6.92 9.27
C GLY A 288 -13.47 6.31 8.26
N HIS A 289 -13.01 5.81 7.11
CA HIS A 289 -13.84 5.08 6.14
C HIS A 289 -13.85 3.59 6.49
N HIS A 290 -15.02 3.06 6.82
CA HIS A 290 -15.14 1.67 7.25
C HIS A 290 -14.77 0.66 6.15
N SER A 291 -14.96 1.03 4.87
CA SER A 291 -14.56 0.25 3.70
C SER A 291 -13.04 0.10 3.57
N VAL A 292 -12.26 0.97 4.21
CA VAL A 292 -10.79 0.91 4.18
C VAL A 292 -10.32 -0.10 5.23
N THR A 293 -9.79 -1.22 4.76
CA THR A 293 -9.24 -2.26 5.64
C THR A 293 -7.90 -1.83 6.23
N SER A 294 -7.03 -1.22 5.42
CA SER A 294 -5.70 -0.81 5.84
C SER A 294 -5.21 0.39 5.03
N VAL A 295 -4.34 1.20 5.61
CA VAL A 295 -3.66 2.33 4.96
C VAL A 295 -2.20 1.97 4.74
N LEU A 296 -1.77 1.99 3.49
CA LEU A 296 -0.41 1.62 3.09
C LEU A 296 0.50 2.85 3.12
N ILE A 297 1.34 2.95 4.15
CA ILE A 297 2.30 4.05 4.28
C ILE A 297 3.69 3.65 3.78
N GLY A 298 4.43 4.60 3.23
CA GLY A 298 5.88 4.51 3.06
C GLY A 298 6.59 5.36 4.11
N ALA A 299 7.83 5.02 4.46
CA ALA A 299 8.63 5.79 5.39
C ALA A 299 10.08 5.96 4.92
N SER A 300 10.64 7.17 5.07
CA SER A 300 12.05 7.45 4.79
C SER A 300 12.95 7.21 6.02
N SER A 301 12.36 7.23 7.22
CA SER A 301 13.07 7.02 8.49
C SER A 301 12.16 6.36 9.52
N VAL A 302 12.77 5.84 10.59
CA VAL A 302 12.04 5.33 11.77
C VAL A 302 11.22 6.43 12.43
N GLU A 303 11.75 7.65 12.50
CA GLU A 303 11.03 8.77 13.11
C GLU A 303 9.76 9.14 12.33
N GLN A 304 9.83 9.14 10.98
CA GLN A 304 8.64 9.34 10.16
C GLN A 304 7.59 8.24 10.40
N LEU A 305 8.05 6.99 10.53
CA LEU A 305 7.16 5.86 10.81
C LEU A 305 6.49 6.03 12.18
N LYS A 306 7.26 6.44 13.20
CA LYS A 306 6.76 6.72 14.55
C LYS A 306 5.68 7.81 14.54
N ILE A 307 5.94 8.93 13.83
CA ILE A 307 4.96 10.02 13.70
C ILE A 307 3.67 9.52 13.04
N ASN A 308 3.78 8.74 11.96
CA ASN A 308 2.61 8.21 11.27
C ASN A 308 1.82 7.22 12.14
N LEU A 309 2.50 6.35 12.88
CA LEU A 309 1.84 5.39 13.79
C LEU A 309 1.14 6.08 14.97
N ALA A 310 1.61 7.23 15.41
CA ALA A 310 0.95 8.01 16.46
C ALA A 310 -0.46 8.46 16.08
N THR A 311 -0.85 8.38 14.81
CA THR A 311 -2.24 8.58 14.33
C THR A 311 -3.22 7.64 15.03
N LEU A 312 -2.82 6.41 15.34
CA LEU A 312 -3.69 5.40 15.96
C LEU A 312 -4.18 5.79 17.36
N ASN A 313 -3.49 6.74 18.01
CA ASN A 313 -3.86 7.29 19.31
C ASN A 313 -4.70 8.58 19.22
N ARG A 314 -5.03 9.03 17.99
CA ARG A 314 -5.82 10.25 17.79
C ARG A 314 -7.31 9.94 17.70
N PRO A 315 -8.17 10.86 18.18
CA PRO A 315 -9.61 10.68 17.99
C PRO A 315 -9.97 10.69 16.50
N PRO A 316 -11.01 9.94 16.10
CA PRO A 316 -11.55 10.02 14.74
C PRO A 316 -11.96 11.45 14.39
N LEU A 317 -11.96 11.78 13.08
CA LEU A 317 -12.53 13.05 12.63
C LEU A 317 -14.03 13.06 12.89
N SER A 318 -14.51 14.16 13.48
CA SER A 318 -15.93 14.45 13.60
C SER A 318 -16.57 14.74 12.23
N ASP A 319 -17.89 14.65 12.13
CA ASP A 319 -18.59 14.98 10.88
C ASP A 319 -18.45 16.44 10.48
N GLN A 320 -18.32 17.36 11.47
CA GLN A 320 -18.00 18.77 11.21
C GLN A 320 -16.63 18.94 10.57
N GLU A 321 -15.60 18.23 11.05
CA GLU A 321 -14.25 18.28 10.48
C GLU A 321 -14.19 17.68 9.09
N LYS A 322 -14.91 16.58 8.84
CA LYS A 322 -15.06 16.01 7.50
C LYS A 322 -15.71 17.00 6.54
N GLN A 323 -16.75 17.71 6.99
CA GLN A 323 -17.40 18.74 6.19
C GLN A 323 -16.47 19.94 5.92
N LEU A 324 -15.64 20.35 6.88
CA LEU A 324 -14.63 21.39 6.68
C LEU A 324 -13.60 20.95 5.62
N ILE A 325 -13.13 19.70 5.64
CA ILE A 325 -12.25 19.15 4.61
C ILE A 325 -12.94 19.27 3.23
N GLN A 326 -14.19 18.85 3.08
CA GLN A 326 -14.93 18.94 1.82
C GLN A 326 -15.08 20.41 1.36
N ASN A 327 -15.37 21.33 2.26
CA ASN A 327 -15.45 22.77 1.94
C ASN A 327 -14.10 23.31 1.44
N ILE A 328 -12.98 22.92 2.07
CA ILE A 328 -11.64 23.31 1.64
C ILE A 328 -11.35 22.79 0.23
N LEU A 329 -11.71 21.55 -0.09
CA LEU A 329 -11.48 20.93 -1.40
C LEU A 329 -12.29 21.59 -2.52
N THR A 330 -13.48 22.11 -2.20
CA THR A 330 -14.43 22.68 -3.18
C THR A 330 -14.39 24.22 -3.28
N SER A 331 -13.80 24.91 -2.30
CA SER A 331 -13.85 26.39 -2.17
C SER A 331 -12.84 27.15 -3.02
N ILE A 332 -11.99 26.48 -3.81
CA ILE A 332 -10.91 27.14 -4.57
C ILE A 332 -11.05 26.80 -6.06
#